data_cd15441ad133a7b98693e7eec5b2c041
#
_entry.id   cd15441ad133a7b98693e7eec5b2c041
#
_cell.length_a   1.000
_cell.length_b   1.000
_cell.length_c   1.000
_cell.angle_alpha   90.00
_cell.angle_beta   90.00
_cell.angle_gamma   90.00
#
_symmetry.space_group_name_H-M   'P 1'
#
loop_
_entity.id
_entity.type
_entity.pdbx_description
1 polymer ?
#
loop_
_entity_poly.entity_id
_entity_poly.type
_entity_poly.pdbx_seq_one_letter_code
_entity_poly.pdbx_strand_id
1 'polypeptide(L)'
;SFPTTVALTTPQLLLGGQAWHKLTLSAEKQLGATVVSAKSDEVDGSLRVADRGPWRADINYLYYNPQFAETKSAAGSPPPPPEKVSFRDWPSLMLRCKSCWVLGQNLGKVEADLSNRGDTLTLDHGLVDTGKGRMSATGLWKQNAQEERSSLKGKLLGGKIDETAAFFGITIPLKGAPYDVDFDLYWR
;
A
#
# COMPACT_ATOMS: atom_id res chain seq x y z
N SER A 1 -24.09 5.07 27.69
CA SER A 1 -22.76 4.52 27.34
C SER A 1 -22.77 4.16 25.86
N PHE A 2 -21.81 4.63 25.12
CA PHE A 2 -21.65 4.24 23.72
C PHE A 2 -21.22 2.78 23.64
N PRO A 3 -21.67 2.03 22.62
CA PRO A 3 -21.24 0.66 22.45
C PRO A 3 -19.70 0.63 22.27
N THR A 4 -19.05 -0.28 22.97
CA THR A 4 -17.59 -0.49 22.86
C THR A 4 -17.20 -1.33 21.64
N THR A 5 -18.18 -2.02 21.05
CA THR A 5 -17.99 -2.87 19.88
C THR A 5 -19.16 -2.67 18.91
N VAL A 6 -18.82 -2.54 17.63
CA VAL A 6 -19.77 -2.51 16.51
C VAL A 6 -19.34 -3.57 15.51
N ALA A 7 -20.30 -4.35 15.00
CA ALA A 7 -20.05 -5.33 13.95
C ALA A 7 -21.06 -5.19 12.81
N LEU A 8 -20.58 -5.38 11.60
CA LEU A 8 -21.35 -5.40 10.36
C LEU A 8 -21.00 -6.64 9.56
N THR A 9 -22.01 -7.35 9.10
CA THR A 9 -21.84 -8.46 8.15
C THR A 9 -22.67 -8.18 6.91
N THR A 10 -22.08 -8.32 5.73
CA THR A 10 -22.76 -8.14 4.46
C THR A 10 -22.27 -9.17 3.43
N PRO A 11 -23.15 -9.69 2.56
CA PRO A 11 -22.74 -10.56 1.48
C PRO A 11 -21.78 -9.91 0.51
N GLN A 12 -21.93 -8.58 0.28
CA GLN A 12 -21.09 -7.79 -0.63
C GLN A 12 -21.08 -6.33 -0.21
N LEU A 13 -19.91 -5.72 -0.32
CA LEU A 13 -19.71 -4.28 -0.19
C LEU A 13 -18.88 -3.78 -1.36
N LEU A 14 -19.31 -2.71 -2.01
CA LEU A 14 -18.52 -2.01 -3.02
C LEU A 14 -17.78 -0.86 -2.36
N LEU A 15 -16.46 -0.92 -2.34
CA LEU A 15 -15.60 0.10 -1.75
C LEU A 15 -14.24 0.13 -2.45
N GLY A 16 -13.73 1.34 -2.73
CA GLY A 16 -12.41 1.52 -3.34
C GLY A 16 -12.27 0.90 -4.73
N GLY A 17 -13.35 0.88 -5.52
CA GLY A 17 -13.35 0.31 -6.86
C GLY A 17 -13.39 -1.21 -6.92
N GLN A 18 -13.60 -1.88 -5.79
CA GLN A 18 -13.66 -3.33 -5.68
C GLN A 18 -14.89 -3.80 -4.91
N ALA A 19 -15.40 -4.97 -5.26
CA ALA A 19 -16.36 -5.71 -4.47
C ALA A 19 -15.65 -6.56 -3.42
N TRP A 20 -16.12 -6.50 -2.18
CA TRP A 20 -15.67 -7.30 -1.05
C TRP A 20 -16.78 -8.28 -0.70
N HIS A 21 -16.52 -9.58 -0.80
CA HIS A 21 -17.54 -10.63 -0.67
C HIS A 21 -17.49 -11.28 0.70
N LYS A 22 -18.66 -11.58 1.25
CA LYS A 22 -18.81 -12.20 2.57
C LYS A 22 -18.06 -11.42 3.64
N LEU A 23 -18.24 -10.11 3.63
CA LEU A 23 -17.50 -9.20 4.48
C LEU A 23 -18.08 -9.17 5.89
N THR A 24 -17.22 -9.34 6.88
CA THR A 24 -17.48 -9.06 8.28
C THR A 24 -16.50 -7.97 8.72
N LEU A 25 -17.05 -6.86 9.18
CA LEU A 25 -16.30 -5.75 9.79
C LEU A 25 -16.64 -5.69 11.26
N SER A 26 -15.67 -5.47 12.11
CA SER A 26 -15.86 -5.13 13.51
C SER A 26 -14.97 -3.96 13.92
N ALA A 27 -15.49 -3.13 14.78
CA ALA A 27 -14.74 -2.05 15.40
C ALA A 27 -14.91 -2.12 16.91
N GLU A 28 -13.81 -2.12 17.63
CA GLU A 28 -13.77 -2.19 19.09
C GLU A 28 -12.96 -1.01 19.64
N LYS A 29 -13.58 -0.25 20.54
CA LYS A 29 -12.87 0.80 21.26
C LYS A 29 -12.08 0.19 22.41
N GLN A 30 -10.79 0.44 22.40
CA GLN A 30 -9.82 0.05 23.43
C GLN A 30 -9.23 1.30 24.10
N LEU A 31 -8.49 1.12 25.18
CA LEU A 31 -7.76 2.22 25.78
C LEU A 31 -6.73 2.80 24.81
N GLY A 32 -6.90 4.06 24.43
CA GLY A 32 -5.98 4.78 23.53
C GLY A 32 -6.03 4.39 22.06
N ALA A 33 -7.01 3.56 21.64
CA ALA A 33 -7.14 3.17 20.23
C ALA A 33 -8.53 2.62 19.88
N THR A 34 -8.79 2.53 18.59
CA THR A 34 -9.88 1.73 18.03
C THR A 34 -9.27 0.64 17.15
N VAL A 35 -9.68 -0.60 17.33
CA VAL A 35 -9.27 -1.72 16.48
C VAL A 35 -10.40 -2.06 15.52
N VAL A 36 -10.11 -1.95 14.23
CA VAL A 36 -11.01 -2.34 13.16
C VAL A 36 -10.50 -3.64 12.56
N SER A 37 -11.34 -4.66 12.53
CA SER A 37 -11.02 -5.95 11.91
C SER A 37 -11.91 -6.18 10.70
N ALA A 38 -11.34 -6.72 9.64
CA ALA A 38 -12.04 -7.04 8.41
C ALA A 38 -11.72 -8.47 8.00
N LYS A 39 -12.77 -9.22 7.63
CA LYS A 39 -12.65 -10.55 7.05
C LYS A 39 -13.65 -10.70 5.91
N SER A 40 -13.13 -11.07 4.75
CA SER A 40 -13.88 -11.32 3.52
C SER A 40 -13.15 -12.37 2.68
N ASP A 41 -13.66 -12.65 1.48
CA ASP A 41 -12.94 -13.50 0.52
C ASP A 41 -11.61 -12.81 0.07
N GLU A 42 -11.55 -11.45 0.09
CA GLU A 42 -10.43 -10.67 -0.43
C GLU A 42 -9.49 -10.09 0.64
N VAL A 43 -9.92 -10.05 1.90
CA VAL A 43 -9.09 -9.51 3.00
C VAL A 43 -9.30 -10.26 4.30
N ASP A 44 -8.22 -10.41 5.04
CA ASP A 44 -8.23 -10.82 6.46
C ASP A 44 -7.15 -10.02 7.18
N GLY A 45 -7.57 -9.11 8.05
CA GLY A 45 -6.64 -8.28 8.78
C GLY A 45 -7.30 -7.34 9.78
N SER A 46 -6.46 -6.56 10.44
CA SER A 46 -6.87 -5.56 11.41
C SER A 46 -6.08 -4.27 11.28
N LEU A 47 -6.74 -3.16 11.61
CA LEU A 47 -6.16 -1.83 11.70
C LEU A 47 -6.36 -1.30 13.11
N ARG A 48 -5.27 -1.06 13.81
CA ARG A 48 -5.27 -0.35 15.08
C ARG A 48 -5.10 1.16 14.81
N VAL A 49 -6.18 1.88 14.98
CA VAL A 49 -6.23 3.35 14.88
C VAL A 49 -5.92 3.91 16.24
N ALA A 50 -4.67 4.28 16.48
CA ALA A 50 -4.25 4.89 17.75
C ALA A 50 -4.81 6.31 17.86
N ASP A 51 -5.25 6.70 19.06
CA ASP A 51 -5.67 8.08 19.35
C ASP A 51 -4.46 9.05 19.26
N ARG A 52 -3.26 8.54 19.50
CA ARG A 52 -1.98 9.24 19.35
C ARG A 52 -0.90 8.26 18.84
N GLY A 53 -0.02 8.78 17.98
CA GLY A 53 1.07 7.99 17.40
C GLY A 53 0.67 7.21 16.15
N PRO A 54 1.50 6.27 15.71
CA PRO A 54 1.31 5.57 14.47
C PRO A 54 0.13 4.60 14.54
N TRP A 55 -0.58 4.50 13.42
CA TRP A 55 -1.53 3.42 13.19
C TRP A 55 -0.77 2.13 12.85
N ARG A 56 -1.41 1.00 13.11
CA ARG A 56 -0.82 -0.30 12.79
C ARG A 56 -1.81 -1.17 12.03
N ALA A 57 -1.41 -1.60 10.85
CA ALA A 57 -2.16 -2.55 10.04
C ALA A 57 -1.43 -3.90 10.03
N ASP A 58 -2.11 -4.94 10.47
CA ASP A 58 -1.68 -6.33 10.43
C ASP A 58 -2.63 -7.11 9.53
N ILE A 59 -2.15 -7.56 8.38
CA ILE A 59 -2.94 -8.19 7.33
C ILE A 59 -2.40 -9.58 7.07
N ASN A 60 -3.24 -10.60 7.17
CA ASN A 60 -2.89 -11.97 6.84
C ASN A 60 -2.89 -12.18 5.33
N TYR A 61 -3.96 -11.72 4.66
CA TYR A 61 -4.00 -11.66 3.21
C TYR A 61 -4.81 -10.45 2.73
N LEU A 62 -4.45 -9.98 1.56
CA LEU A 62 -5.16 -8.93 0.83
C LEU A 62 -5.12 -9.26 -0.67
N TYR A 63 -6.30 -9.25 -1.29
CA TYR A 63 -6.46 -9.21 -2.73
C TYR A 63 -7.15 -7.90 -3.10
N TYR A 64 -6.39 -6.94 -3.64
CA TYR A 64 -6.89 -5.65 -4.06
C TYR A 64 -6.62 -5.43 -5.55
N ASN A 65 -7.65 -5.60 -6.35
CA ASN A 65 -7.61 -5.42 -7.80
C ASN A 65 -8.81 -4.59 -8.27
N PRO A 66 -8.80 -3.28 -7.97
CA PRO A 66 -9.93 -2.42 -8.26
C PRO A 66 -10.18 -2.30 -9.75
N GLN A 67 -11.44 -2.31 -10.12
CA GLN A 67 -11.92 -1.98 -11.46
C GLN A 67 -12.33 -0.51 -11.44
N PHE A 68 -11.41 0.39 -11.73
CA PHE A 68 -11.76 1.78 -11.95
C PHE A 68 -12.47 1.87 -13.31
N ALA A 69 -13.73 2.31 -13.31
CA ALA A 69 -14.42 2.62 -14.56
C ALA A 69 -13.56 3.64 -15.31
N GLU A 70 -13.15 3.30 -16.53
CA GLU A 70 -12.56 4.30 -17.42
C GLU A 70 -13.58 5.41 -17.53
N THR A 71 -13.27 6.56 -16.96
CA THR A 71 -14.03 7.78 -17.21
C THR A 71 -13.87 8.02 -18.70
N LYS A 72 -14.89 7.66 -19.49
CA LYS A 72 -14.96 8.06 -20.88
C LYS A 72 -15.00 9.59 -20.86
N SER A 73 -13.84 10.20 -20.97
CA SER A 73 -13.74 11.61 -21.27
C SER A 73 -14.55 11.83 -22.53
N ALA A 74 -15.56 12.68 -22.44
CA ALA A 74 -16.30 13.10 -23.64
C ALA A 74 -15.25 13.55 -24.66
N ALA A 75 -15.34 13.00 -25.86
CA ALA A 75 -14.37 13.28 -26.92
C ALA A 75 -14.19 14.80 -27.06
N GLY A 76 -12.99 15.31 -26.76
CA GLY A 76 -12.62 16.73 -26.91
C GLY A 76 -12.28 17.49 -25.64
N SER A 77 -12.46 16.95 -24.45
CA SER A 77 -12.00 17.61 -23.23
C SER A 77 -10.60 17.09 -22.84
N PRO A 78 -9.63 17.98 -22.58
CA PRO A 78 -8.37 17.52 -22.01
C PRO A 78 -8.63 16.82 -20.67
N PRO A 79 -7.88 15.74 -20.36
CA PRO A 79 -8.03 15.08 -19.07
C PRO A 79 -7.80 16.10 -17.94
N PRO A 80 -8.60 16.07 -16.87
CA PRO A 80 -8.36 16.93 -15.73
C PRO A 80 -6.93 16.72 -15.24
N PRO A 81 -6.21 17.78 -14.82
CA PRO A 81 -4.89 17.63 -14.26
C PRO A 81 -4.95 16.64 -13.08
N PRO A 82 -3.95 15.77 -12.91
CA PRO A 82 -3.94 14.83 -11.81
C PRO A 82 -4.07 15.60 -10.49
N GLU A 83 -5.05 15.19 -9.67
CA GLU A 83 -5.22 15.77 -8.34
C GLU A 83 -3.92 15.55 -7.55
N LYS A 84 -3.35 16.65 -7.04
CA LYS A 84 -2.19 16.56 -6.17
C LYS A 84 -2.60 15.88 -4.88
N VAL A 85 -2.09 14.68 -4.65
CA VAL A 85 -2.32 13.96 -3.40
C VAL A 85 -1.56 14.68 -2.29
N SER A 86 -2.29 15.24 -1.32
CA SER A 86 -1.72 15.79 -0.10
C SER A 86 -1.63 14.69 0.95
N PHE A 87 -0.46 14.47 1.52
CA PHE A 87 -0.27 13.53 2.64
C PHE A 87 -0.19 14.21 4.01
N ARG A 88 -0.45 15.53 4.06
CA ARG A 88 -0.30 16.34 5.29
C ARG A 88 -1.06 15.77 6.50
N ASP A 89 -2.26 15.25 6.25
CA ASP A 89 -3.15 14.74 7.27
C ASP A 89 -3.10 13.21 7.40
N TRP A 90 -2.18 12.56 6.68
CA TRP A 90 -2.03 11.11 6.79
C TRP A 90 -1.41 10.75 8.14
N PRO A 91 -1.89 9.70 8.81
CA PRO A 91 -1.24 9.20 10.01
C PRO A 91 0.11 8.56 9.66
N SER A 92 1.01 8.52 10.62
CA SER A 92 2.11 7.58 10.57
C SER A 92 1.55 6.16 10.63
N LEU A 93 2.11 5.23 9.90
CA LEU A 93 1.55 3.89 9.71
C LEU A 93 2.64 2.83 9.75
N MET A 94 2.39 1.76 10.49
CA MET A 94 3.14 0.52 10.41
C MET A 94 2.27 -0.53 9.71
N LEU A 95 2.68 -0.99 8.53
CA LEU A 95 1.98 -2.00 7.75
C LEU A 95 2.76 -3.31 7.75
N ARG A 96 2.07 -4.40 8.03
CA ARG A 96 2.56 -5.78 7.89
C ARG A 96 1.51 -6.59 7.14
N CYS A 97 1.87 -7.10 5.98
CA CYS A 97 1.01 -7.95 5.17
C CYS A 97 1.75 -9.24 4.83
N LYS A 98 1.17 -10.37 5.19
CA LYS A 98 1.81 -11.68 4.97
C LYS A 98 1.67 -12.17 3.54
N SER A 99 0.54 -11.88 2.91
CA SER A 99 0.23 -12.28 1.53
C SER A 99 -0.59 -11.20 0.85
N CYS A 100 0.05 -10.38 0.04
CA CYS A 100 -0.56 -9.26 -0.66
C CYS A 100 -0.59 -9.47 -2.16
N TRP A 101 -1.79 -9.34 -2.74
CA TRP A 101 -2.03 -9.16 -4.16
C TRP A 101 -2.58 -7.76 -4.39
N VAL A 102 -1.93 -6.98 -5.23
CA VAL A 102 -2.33 -5.61 -5.51
C VAL A 102 -2.20 -5.35 -7.01
N LEU A 103 -3.26 -4.83 -7.63
CA LEU A 103 -3.31 -4.48 -9.05
C LEU A 103 -2.87 -5.64 -9.97
N GLY A 104 -3.32 -6.85 -9.66
CA GLY A 104 -3.00 -8.05 -10.43
C GLY A 104 -1.59 -8.62 -10.19
N GLN A 105 -0.81 -8.04 -9.28
CA GLN A 105 0.55 -8.48 -8.95
C GLN A 105 0.59 -9.16 -7.58
N ASN A 106 1.19 -10.36 -7.54
CA ASN A 106 1.47 -11.03 -6.27
C ASN A 106 2.75 -10.45 -5.64
N LEU A 107 2.57 -9.54 -4.70
CA LEU A 107 3.67 -8.91 -3.97
C LEU A 107 4.23 -9.82 -2.86
N GLY A 108 3.52 -10.88 -2.48
CA GLY A 108 3.89 -11.74 -1.37
C GLY A 108 3.85 -11.00 -0.04
N LYS A 109 4.94 -11.03 0.71
CA LYS A 109 5.08 -10.31 1.97
C LYS A 109 5.39 -8.84 1.73
N VAL A 110 4.62 -7.95 2.37
CA VAL A 110 4.83 -6.50 2.30
C VAL A 110 4.93 -5.92 3.70
N GLU A 111 5.94 -5.11 3.93
CA GLU A 111 6.10 -4.31 5.15
C GLU A 111 6.37 -2.86 4.78
N ALA A 112 5.77 -1.94 5.50
CA ALA A 112 6.05 -0.52 5.35
C ALA A 112 5.88 0.20 6.69
N ASP A 113 6.88 0.98 7.07
CA ASP A 113 6.82 1.90 8.20
C ASP A 113 6.90 3.33 7.65
N LEU A 114 5.81 4.06 7.79
CA LEU A 114 5.65 5.42 7.32
C LEU A 114 5.57 6.38 8.51
N SER A 115 6.42 7.40 8.50
CA SER A 115 6.39 8.51 9.45
C SER A 115 5.95 9.78 8.74
N ASN A 116 4.92 10.43 9.26
CA ASN A 116 4.42 11.69 8.73
C ASN A 116 4.72 12.85 9.68
N ARG A 117 5.33 13.91 9.16
CA ARG A 117 5.64 15.16 9.86
C ARG A 117 5.03 16.37 9.13
N GLY A 118 3.80 16.21 8.64
CA GLY A 118 3.05 17.25 7.95
C GLY A 118 3.47 17.44 6.50
N ASP A 119 4.51 18.20 6.22
CA ASP A 119 5.01 18.43 4.87
C ASP A 119 5.99 17.36 4.36
N THR A 120 6.35 16.42 5.24
CA THR A 120 7.34 15.36 4.94
C THR A 120 6.78 14.01 5.36
N LEU A 121 6.63 13.12 4.38
CA LEU A 121 6.33 11.70 4.57
C LEU A 121 7.62 10.90 4.35
N THR A 122 7.96 10.03 5.29
CA THR A 122 9.16 9.20 5.22
C THR A 122 8.77 7.73 5.23
N LEU A 123 9.30 6.95 4.31
CA LEU A 123 9.32 5.50 4.40
C LEU A 123 10.59 5.10 5.15
N ASP A 124 10.46 4.81 6.43
CA ASP A 124 11.58 4.44 7.29
C ASP A 124 12.03 3.00 7.04
N HIS A 125 11.09 2.13 6.68
CA HIS A 125 11.31 0.74 6.32
C HIS A 125 10.27 0.32 5.29
N GLY A 126 10.73 -0.22 4.18
CA GLY A 126 9.90 -0.84 3.16
C GLY A 126 10.49 -2.18 2.74
N LEU A 127 9.64 -3.19 2.62
CA LEU A 127 10.00 -4.53 2.18
C LEU A 127 8.88 -5.10 1.30
N VAL A 128 9.28 -5.64 0.15
CA VAL A 128 8.45 -6.53 -0.67
C VAL A 128 9.24 -7.80 -0.90
N ASP A 129 8.70 -8.93 -0.47
CA ASP A 129 9.29 -10.25 -0.66
C ASP A 129 8.30 -11.16 -1.37
N THR A 130 8.52 -11.37 -2.65
CA THR A 130 7.66 -12.20 -3.50
C THR A 130 7.95 -13.70 -3.37
N GLY A 131 8.96 -14.08 -2.59
CA GLY A 131 9.51 -15.44 -2.55
C GLY A 131 10.51 -15.74 -3.68
N LYS A 132 10.49 -14.97 -4.77
CA LYS A 132 11.42 -15.08 -5.92
C LYS A 132 12.43 -13.93 -5.94
N GLY A 133 12.07 -12.80 -5.38
CA GLY A 133 12.90 -11.62 -5.25
C GLY A 133 12.47 -10.81 -4.04
N ARG A 134 13.38 -9.98 -3.57
CA ARG A 134 13.18 -9.11 -2.42
C ARG A 134 13.61 -7.70 -2.78
N MET A 135 12.77 -6.74 -2.46
CA MET A 135 13.07 -5.31 -2.51
C MET A 135 12.99 -4.74 -1.10
N SER A 136 14.04 -4.06 -0.67
CA SER A 136 14.03 -3.24 0.54
C SER A 136 14.28 -1.79 0.15
N ALA A 137 13.57 -0.86 0.78
CA ALA A 137 13.68 0.54 0.44
C ALA A 137 13.44 1.46 1.64
N THR A 138 14.02 2.64 1.56
CA THR A 138 13.68 3.82 2.34
C THR A 138 13.33 4.95 1.38
N GLY A 139 12.49 5.89 1.81
CA GLY A 139 12.06 6.96 0.94
C GLY A 139 11.69 8.24 1.69
N LEU A 140 11.62 9.33 0.95
CA LEU A 140 11.20 10.61 1.46
C LEU A 140 10.39 11.33 0.40
N TRP A 141 9.25 11.87 0.81
CA TRP A 141 8.39 12.74 0.01
C TRP A 141 8.19 14.04 0.78
N LYS A 142 8.66 15.13 0.22
CA LYS A 142 8.49 16.46 0.78
C LYS A 142 7.61 17.29 -0.13
N GLN A 143 6.61 17.91 0.45
CA GLN A 143 5.64 18.71 -0.27
C GLN A 143 5.25 19.93 0.56
N ASN A 144 5.77 21.10 0.16
CA ASN A 144 5.36 22.37 0.73
C ASN A 144 5.28 23.45 -0.38
N ALA A 145 5.00 24.69 -0.01
CA ALA A 145 4.81 25.79 -0.96
C ALA A 145 6.08 26.13 -1.75
N GLN A 146 7.25 25.79 -1.25
CA GLN A 146 8.56 26.13 -1.84
C GLN A 146 9.24 24.96 -2.52
N GLU A 147 8.93 23.73 -2.09
CA GLU A 147 9.66 22.55 -2.54
C GLU A 147 8.74 21.33 -2.67
N GLU A 148 8.86 20.66 -3.80
CA GLU A 148 8.32 19.31 -4.01
C GLU A 148 9.50 18.41 -4.40
N ARG A 149 9.79 17.43 -3.58
CA ARG A 149 10.91 16.51 -3.77
C ARG A 149 10.59 15.12 -3.27
N SER A 150 10.99 14.16 -4.07
CA SER A 150 10.83 12.74 -3.74
C SER A 150 12.14 12.00 -3.93
N SER A 151 12.42 11.07 -3.05
CA SER A 151 13.56 10.17 -3.17
C SER A 151 13.19 8.77 -2.69
N LEU A 152 13.77 7.77 -3.33
CA LEU A 152 13.64 6.37 -2.97
C LEU A 152 14.99 5.67 -3.14
N LYS A 153 15.49 5.09 -2.07
CA LYS A 153 16.74 4.31 -2.06
C LYS A 153 16.46 2.89 -1.63
N GLY A 154 17.16 1.95 -2.19
CA GLY A 154 16.97 0.58 -1.77
C GLY A 154 17.85 -0.41 -2.48
N LYS A 155 17.50 -1.67 -2.23
CA LYS A 155 18.19 -2.84 -2.76
C LYS A 155 17.17 -3.81 -3.34
N LEU A 156 17.52 -4.39 -4.49
CA LEU A 156 16.75 -5.42 -5.16
C LEU A 156 17.61 -6.68 -5.29
N LEU A 157 17.14 -7.77 -4.71
CA LEU A 157 17.80 -9.07 -4.69
C LEU A 157 16.90 -10.13 -5.30
N GLY A 158 17.45 -11.06 -6.05
CA GLY A 158 16.68 -12.20 -6.54
C GLY A 158 17.51 -13.23 -7.28
N GLY A 159 16.91 -14.39 -7.55
CA GLY A 159 17.54 -15.51 -8.25
C GLY A 159 17.45 -15.42 -9.77
N LYS A 160 16.48 -14.67 -10.30
CA LYS A 160 16.22 -14.59 -11.74
C LYS A 160 15.80 -13.18 -12.13
N ILE A 161 16.70 -12.49 -12.77
CA ILE A 161 16.50 -11.09 -13.16
C ILE A 161 15.37 -10.91 -14.18
N ASP A 162 15.17 -11.85 -15.09
CA ASP A 162 14.10 -11.83 -16.07
C ASP A 162 12.71 -11.95 -15.44
N GLU A 163 12.54 -12.80 -14.43
CA GLU A 163 11.27 -12.92 -13.70
C GLU A 163 10.94 -11.62 -12.95
N THR A 164 11.94 -10.99 -12.35
CA THR A 164 11.74 -9.71 -11.64
C THR A 164 11.48 -8.56 -12.60
N ALA A 165 12.21 -8.47 -13.69
CA ALA A 165 11.96 -7.48 -14.73
C ALA A 165 10.54 -7.61 -15.31
N ALA A 166 10.10 -8.85 -15.60
CA ALA A 166 8.75 -9.11 -16.07
C ALA A 166 7.67 -8.70 -15.06
N PHE A 167 7.93 -8.85 -13.76
CA PHE A 167 7.06 -8.36 -12.69
C PHE A 167 6.80 -6.84 -12.80
N PHE A 168 7.81 -6.07 -13.22
CA PHE A 168 7.69 -4.63 -13.46
C PHE A 168 7.29 -4.28 -14.91
N GLY A 169 6.90 -5.28 -15.74
CA GLY A 169 6.54 -5.06 -17.13
C GLY A 169 7.73 -4.79 -18.05
N ILE A 170 8.95 -5.11 -17.63
CA ILE A 170 10.19 -4.86 -18.38
C ILE A 170 10.65 -6.18 -19.01
N THR A 171 10.92 -6.16 -20.32
CA THR A 171 11.54 -7.29 -21.02
C THR A 171 13.03 -7.03 -21.14
N ILE A 172 13.85 -7.99 -20.68
CA ILE A 172 15.30 -7.94 -20.77
C ILE A 172 15.85 -9.19 -21.48
N PRO A 173 16.99 -9.07 -22.17
CA PRO A 173 17.59 -10.22 -22.91
C PRO A 173 18.34 -11.21 -22.01
N LEU A 174 18.44 -10.94 -20.72
CA LEU A 174 19.12 -11.81 -19.74
C LEU A 174 18.12 -12.78 -19.12
N LYS A 175 18.50 -14.03 -18.94
CA LYS A 175 17.66 -15.08 -18.34
C LYS A 175 18.38 -15.78 -17.19
N GLY A 176 17.63 -16.07 -16.13
CA GLY A 176 18.05 -16.98 -15.06
C GLY A 176 19.25 -16.53 -14.22
N ALA A 177 19.68 -15.27 -14.33
CA ALA A 177 20.84 -14.79 -13.58
C ALA A 177 20.41 -14.24 -12.20
N PRO A 178 21.10 -14.62 -11.12
CA PRO A 178 20.96 -13.96 -9.83
C PRO A 178 21.40 -12.50 -9.94
N TYR A 179 20.78 -11.64 -9.14
CA TYR A 179 21.06 -10.22 -9.16
C TYR A 179 21.06 -9.63 -7.75
N ASP A 180 21.85 -8.60 -7.58
CA ASP A 180 21.95 -7.74 -6.40
C ASP A 180 22.16 -6.31 -6.92
N VAL A 181 21.14 -5.46 -6.80
CA VAL A 181 21.11 -4.11 -7.37
C VAL A 181 20.76 -3.11 -6.31
N ASP A 182 21.64 -2.13 -6.12
CA ASP A 182 21.32 -0.92 -5.36
C ASP A 182 20.70 0.12 -6.31
N PHE A 183 19.67 0.83 -5.84
CA PHE A 183 19.07 1.91 -6.58
C PHE A 183 18.91 3.18 -5.72
N ASP A 184 18.98 4.32 -6.37
CA ASP A 184 18.82 5.63 -5.76
C ASP A 184 18.11 6.55 -6.76
N LEU A 185 16.84 6.83 -6.50
CA LEU A 185 15.93 7.53 -7.39
C LEU A 185 15.52 8.86 -6.79
N TYR A 186 15.55 9.91 -7.63
CA TYR A 186 15.12 11.26 -7.27
C TYR A 186 14.19 11.80 -8.35
N TRP A 187 13.11 12.44 -7.92
CA TRP A 187 12.20 13.14 -8.84
C TRP A 187 11.52 14.32 -8.13
N ARG A 188 10.99 15.22 -8.94
CA ARG A 188 10.22 16.39 -8.53
C ARG A 188 8.79 16.30 -9.02
#